data_6e344161d225a89f234fef4ced23bb66
#
_entry.id   6e344161d225a89f234fef4ced23bb66
#
_cell.length_a   1.000
_cell.length_b   1.000
_cell.length_c   1.000
_cell.angle_alpha   90.00
_cell.angle_beta   90.00
_cell.angle_gamma   90.00
#
_symmetry.space_group_name_H-M   'P 1'
#
loop_
_entity.id
_entity.type
_entity.pdbx_description
1 polymer ?
#
loop_
_entity_poly.entity_id
_entity_poly.type
_entity_poly.pdbx_seq_one_letter_code
_entity_poly.pdbx_strand_id
1 'polypeptide(L)'
;NLEAHRLYRRIPLQIFVRAVAGEPIVVDVQNLSETTGTTVQKFRLKGTTNLETARKHPLSVDLLREQFGRLGETVYVLDNVEAVIEGNPMVPLSVLGQLRREMIEKLNARQPDFPKLKLFNRALESLREENQKFSERLSSVSQNRQPVIHLLLRHIQIFENDFVLQQILESGCRSFYAELRKMDEYKTAAKMVRRIKGEFVAVLPRILKPRESKILKKFADLEPDAVLARNLEEIVFFRERKIPVIADFSLNLINDLSFHQILEWGAERITPGWELDPIQVEELCRLVPAEKIEQIIFGRIPLFTMEHCLWRTNLVKPNEPCQHLCQTQPLQLRDRRGAVHSVRSDLLCRNIVESAELIDLRKNATELQHLRIEWNEPAIDNSLLLYLREQLFFV
;
A
#
# COMPACT_ATOMS: atom_id res chain seq x y z
N ASN A 1 -22.27 -17.59 2.87
CA ASN A 1 -21.48 -18.46 3.78
C ASN A 1 -20.00 -18.14 3.59
N LEU A 2 -19.52 -17.09 4.26
CA LEU A 2 -18.10 -16.67 4.23
C LEU A 2 -17.21 -17.63 5.06
N GLU A 3 -17.78 -18.47 5.88
CA GLU A 3 -17.04 -19.48 6.67
C GLU A 3 -16.56 -20.69 5.86
N ALA A 4 -17.18 -20.96 4.70
CA ALA A 4 -16.85 -22.14 3.88
C ALA A 4 -15.64 -21.92 2.95
N HIS A 5 -15.16 -20.70 2.78
CA HIS A 5 -14.02 -20.35 1.92
C HIS A 5 -12.94 -19.62 2.71
N ARG A 6 -12.29 -20.31 3.65
CA ARG A 6 -11.02 -19.84 4.18
C ARG A 6 -10.00 -19.90 3.05
N LEU A 7 -9.69 -18.75 2.46
CA LEU A 7 -8.58 -18.58 1.52
C LEU A 7 -7.26 -18.69 2.28
N TYR A 8 -6.85 -19.91 2.58
CA TYR A 8 -5.49 -20.14 3.06
C TYR A 8 -4.53 -20.04 1.87
N ARG A 9 -3.54 -19.20 2.01
CA ARG A 9 -2.39 -19.20 1.10
C ARG A 9 -1.67 -20.53 1.29
N ARG A 10 -1.87 -21.48 0.38
CA ARG A 10 -1.29 -22.81 0.48
C ARG A 10 0.12 -22.82 -0.11
N ILE A 11 1.00 -23.60 0.52
CA ILE A 11 2.39 -23.81 0.08
C ILE A 11 2.41 -25.02 -0.85
N PRO A 12 2.77 -24.87 -2.13
CA PRO A 12 2.83 -25.97 -3.07
C PRO A 12 4.00 -26.91 -2.77
N LEU A 13 3.75 -28.23 -2.87
CA LEU A 13 4.73 -29.28 -2.69
C LEU A 13 4.95 -30.03 -4.00
N GLN A 14 6.21 -30.27 -4.33
CA GLN A 14 6.62 -31.23 -5.34
C GLN A 14 7.14 -32.49 -4.66
N ILE A 15 6.71 -33.63 -5.15
CA ILE A 15 7.08 -34.94 -4.61
C ILE A 15 7.66 -35.80 -5.74
N PHE A 16 8.84 -36.36 -5.52
CA PHE A 16 9.45 -37.35 -6.39
C PHE A 16 9.52 -38.70 -5.66
N VAL A 17 8.96 -39.74 -6.27
CA VAL A 17 8.86 -41.11 -5.67
C VAL A 17 9.71 -42.07 -6.49
N ARG A 18 10.57 -42.82 -5.82
CA ARG A 18 11.23 -44.01 -6.40
C ARG A 18 10.68 -45.27 -5.72
N ALA A 19 10.07 -46.15 -6.51
CA ALA A 19 9.48 -47.38 -6.06
C ALA A 19 9.92 -48.53 -6.98
N VAL A 20 10.88 -49.33 -6.50
CA VAL A 20 11.44 -50.49 -7.21
C VAL A 20 11.12 -51.76 -6.44
N ALA A 21 10.62 -52.81 -7.10
CA ALA A 21 10.38 -54.08 -6.43
C ALA A 21 11.69 -54.65 -5.85
N GLY A 22 11.67 -55.10 -4.59
CA GLY A 22 12.82 -55.56 -3.83
C GLY A 22 13.58 -54.46 -3.08
N GLU A 23 13.27 -53.19 -3.30
CA GLU A 23 13.85 -52.03 -2.58
C GLU A 23 12.76 -51.34 -1.72
N PRO A 24 13.15 -50.59 -0.67
CA PRO A 24 12.22 -49.72 0.05
C PRO A 24 11.81 -48.52 -0.81
N ILE A 25 10.54 -48.10 -0.66
CA ILE A 25 10.07 -46.85 -1.31
C ILE A 25 10.84 -45.65 -0.78
N VAL A 26 11.21 -44.73 -1.68
CA VAL A 26 11.88 -43.46 -1.36
C VAL A 26 11.01 -42.33 -1.88
N VAL A 27 10.83 -41.27 -1.03
CA VAL A 27 10.02 -40.12 -1.35
C VAL A 27 10.85 -38.87 -1.06
N ASP A 28 11.21 -38.12 -2.08
CA ASP A 28 11.84 -36.80 -2.00
C ASP A 28 10.76 -35.74 -2.04
N VAL A 29 10.77 -34.83 -1.07
CA VAL A 29 9.78 -33.77 -0.90
C VAL A 29 10.46 -32.42 -1.00
N GLN A 30 9.87 -31.51 -1.76
CA GLN A 30 10.31 -30.13 -1.87
C GLN A 30 9.14 -29.17 -1.84
N ASN A 31 9.23 -28.05 -1.08
CA ASN A 31 8.28 -26.95 -1.19
C ASN A 31 8.76 -25.91 -2.20
N LEU A 32 7.82 -25.24 -2.91
CA LEU A 32 8.13 -24.30 -3.98
C LEU A 32 7.98 -22.84 -3.57
N SER A 33 7.81 -22.51 -2.30
CA SER A 33 7.49 -21.14 -1.88
C SER A 33 8.73 -20.27 -1.78
N GLU A 34 9.04 -19.52 -2.85
CA GLU A 34 10.01 -18.44 -2.84
C GLU A 34 9.43 -17.09 -2.34
N THR A 35 8.08 -16.96 -2.27
CA THR A 35 7.41 -15.65 -2.11
C THR A 35 7.01 -15.29 -0.67
N THR A 36 7.24 -16.16 0.30
CA THR A 36 6.76 -15.95 1.69
C THR A 36 7.85 -15.82 2.74
N GLY A 37 9.12 -15.65 2.35
CA GLY A 37 10.24 -15.71 3.29
C GLY A 37 10.45 -17.10 3.91
N THR A 38 9.71 -18.10 3.44
CA THR A 38 9.84 -19.49 3.88
C THR A 38 11.00 -20.13 3.13
N THR A 39 12.00 -20.59 3.85
CA THR A 39 13.14 -21.32 3.27
C THR A 39 12.65 -22.52 2.46
N VAL A 40 13.16 -22.67 1.23
CA VAL A 40 12.91 -23.89 0.44
C VAL A 40 13.36 -25.11 1.23
N GLN A 41 12.41 -25.97 1.57
CA GLN A 41 12.69 -27.21 2.31
C GLN A 41 12.79 -28.35 1.31
N LYS A 42 13.86 -29.13 1.43
CA LYS A 42 14.05 -30.37 0.69
C LYS A 42 14.50 -31.46 1.65
N PHE A 43 13.82 -32.60 1.62
CA PHE A 43 14.18 -33.76 2.45
C PHE A 43 13.67 -35.05 1.84
N ARG A 44 14.22 -36.17 2.36
CA ARG A 44 13.94 -37.51 1.92
C ARG A 44 13.28 -38.32 3.01
N LEU A 45 12.27 -39.10 2.61
CA LEU A 45 11.62 -40.15 3.41
C LEU A 45 11.94 -41.50 2.81
N LYS A 46 12.00 -42.54 3.63
CA LYS A 46 12.29 -43.88 3.20
C LYS A 46 11.34 -44.86 3.92
N GLY A 47 10.70 -45.73 3.18
CA GLY A 47 9.91 -46.83 3.73
C GLY A 47 10.76 -47.81 4.53
N THR A 48 10.17 -48.46 5.49
CA THR A 48 10.85 -49.41 6.40
C THR A 48 11.01 -50.80 5.84
N THR A 49 10.23 -51.17 4.79
CA THR A 49 10.19 -52.53 4.22
C THR A 49 10.45 -52.48 2.72
N ASN A 50 11.05 -53.53 2.19
CA ASN A 50 11.21 -53.72 0.76
C ASN A 50 9.86 -53.98 0.10
N LEU A 51 9.67 -53.44 -1.11
CA LEU A 51 8.43 -53.59 -1.88
C LEU A 51 8.37 -54.94 -2.55
N GLU A 52 7.23 -55.62 -2.40
CA GLU A 52 6.96 -56.85 -3.10
C GLU A 52 6.38 -56.59 -4.50
N THR A 53 6.54 -57.51 -5.42
CA THR A 53 5.89 -57.47 -6.74
C THR A 53 4.40 -57.67 -6.60
N ALA A 54 3.59 -56.80 -7.21
CA ALA A 54 2.13 -56.85 -7.14
C ALA A 54 1.55 -58.08 -7.86
N ARG A 55 0.62 -58.77 -7.21
CA ARG A 55 -0.15 -59.84 -7.83
C ARG A 55 -1.36 -59.34 -8.63
N LYS A 56 -2.01 -58.23 -8.21
CA LYS A 56 -3.25 -57.74 -8.83
C LYS A 56 -3.26 -56.21 -9.03
N HIS A 57 -2.71 -55.43 -8.10
CA HIS A 57 -2.81 -53.95 -8.09
C HIS A 57 -1.41 -53.33 -7.92
N PRO A 58 -0.67 -53.10 -9.01
CA PRO A 58 0.61 -52.45 -8.95
C PRO A 58 0.46 -50.95 -8.55
N LEU A 59 1.50 -50.38 -7.97
CA LEU A 59 1.57 -48.94 -7.67
C LEU A 59 1.45 -48.14 -8.96
N SER A 60 0.66 -47.07 -8.91
CA SER A 60 0.54 -46.13 -10.02
C SER A 60 0.80 -44.69 -9.56
N VAL A 61 1.13 -43.80 -10.50
CA VAL A 61 1.32 -42.39 -10.23
C VAL A 61 0.02 -41.73 -9.71
N ASP A 62 -1.11 -42.17 -10.25
CA ASP A 62 -2.42 -41.65 -9.81
C ASP A 62 -2.74 -42.02 -8.36
N LEU A 63 -2.40 -43.26 -7.94
CA LEU A 63 -2.54 -43.67 -6.55
C LEU A 63 -1.61 -42.82 -5.62
N LEU A 64 -0.39 -42.57 -6.04
CA LEU A 64 0.52 -41.73 -5.28
C LEU A 64 -0.01 -40.29 -5.17
N ARG A 65 -0.52 -39.72 -6.27
CA ARG A 65 -1.12 -38.36 -6.29
C ARG A 65 -2.34 -38.32 -5.37
N GLU A 66 -3.21 -39.34 -5.40
CA GLU A 66 -4.35 -39.39 -4.51
C GLU A 66 -3.93 -39.46 -3.02
N GLN A 67 -3.00 -40.36 -2.68
CA GLN A 67 -2.60 -40.55 -1.28
C GLN A 67 -1.80 -39.42 -0.68
N PHE A 68 -0.85 -38.85 -1.42
CA PHE A 68 -0.06 -37.68 -0.98
C PHE A 68 -0.84 -36.36 -1.08
N GLY A 69 -1.87 -36.29 -1.94
CA GLY A 69 -2.75 -35.13 -2.05
C GLY A 69 -3.76 -34.98 -0.89
N ARG A 70 -3.93 -36.00 -0.04
CA ARG A 70 -4.80 -35.95 1.15
C ARG A 70 -4.15 -35.15 2.29
N LEU A 71 -3.89 -33.86 2.07
CA LEU A 71 -3.20 -32.98 3.01
C LEU A 71 -4.14 -32.29 4.01
N GLY A 72 -5.47 -32.46 3.87
CA GLY A 72 -6.48 -31.99 4.82
C GLY A 72 -6.45 -30.48 5.07
N GLU A 73 -6.51 -30.10 6.35
CA GLU A 73 -6.50 -28.69 6.80
C GLU A 73 -5.08 -28.09 6.93
N THR A 74 -4.05 -28.77 6.39
CA THR A 74 -2.69 -28.24 6.44
C THR A 74 -2.53 -27.04 5.50
N VAL A 75 -1.50 -26.24 5.73
CA VAL A 75 -1.13 -25.11 4.85
C VAL A 75 -0.52 -25.53 3.51
N TYR A 76 -0.37 -26.83 3.29
CA TYR A 76 0.27 -27.38 2.09
C TYR A 76 -0.75 -27.82 1.04
N VAL A 77 -0.35 -27.78 -0.22
CA VAL A 77 -1.08 -28.34 -1.36
C VAL A 77 -0.11 -29.11 -2.25
N LEU A 78 -0.54 -30.29 -2.72
CA LEU A 78 0.25 -31.05 -3.68
C LEU A 78 0.17 -30.38 -5.06
N ASP A 79 1.31 -29.94 -5.58
CA ASP A 79 1.44 -29.35 -6.92
C ASP A 79 1.74 -30.41 -7.96
N ASN A 80 2.78 -31.21 -7.74
CA ASN A 80 3.17 -32.27 -8.67
C ASN A 80 3.68 -33.51 -7.96
N VAL A 81 3.45 -34.68 -8.59
CA VAL A 81 4.04 -35.99 -8.24
C VAL A 81 4.68 -36.60 -9.47
N GLU A 82 5.97 -36.83 -9.39
CA GLU A 82 6.74 -37.59 -10.36
C GLU A 82 7.18 -38.91 -9.74
N ALA A 83 7.19 -39.99 -10.50
CA ALA A 83 7.60 -41.29 -9.97
C ALA A 83 8.37 -42.11 -10.99
N VAL A 84 9.41 -42.80 -10.48
CA VAL A 84 10.06 -43.92 -11.16
C VAL A 84 9.58 -45.21 -10.51
N ILE A 85 8.82 -46.03 -11.26
CA ILE A 85 8.19 -47.27 -10.79
C ILE A 85 8.74 -48.42 -11.64
N GLU A 86 9.42 -49.38 -11.00
CA GLU A 86 10.07 -50.50 -11.70
C GLU A 86 9.72 -51.84 -11.02
N GLY A 87 9.53 -52.88 -11.84
CA GLY A 87 9.25 -54.26 -11.35
C GLY A 87 7.83 -54.45 -10.78
N ASN A 88 6.85 -53.61 -11.17
CA ASN A 88 5.46 -53.66 -10.72
C ASN A 88 5.30 -53.78 -9.19
N PRO A 89 5.89 -52.86 -8.40
CA PRO A 89 5.83 -52.94 -6.95
C PRO A 89 4.42 -52.75 -6.41
N MET A 90 4.12 -53.38 -5.26
CA MET A 90 2.92 -53.15 -4.45
C MET A 90 3.33 -52.36 -3.19
N VAL A 91 2.59 -51.29 -2.89
CA VAL A 91 2.78 -50.52 -1.66
C VAL A 91 1.46 -50.52 -0.88
N PRO A 92 1.44 -51.04 0.37
CA PRO A 92 0.27 -50.95 1.21
C PRO A 92 -0.16 -49.51 1.46
N LEU A 93 -1.45 -49.18 1.44
CA LEU A 93 -1.99 -47.86 1.70
C LEU A 93 -1.60 -47.33 3.09
N SER A 94 -1.41 -48.21 4.05
CA SER A 94 -0.93 -47.89 5.40
C SER A 94 0.49 -47.29 5.38
N VAL A 95 1.39 -47.80 4.51
CA VAL A 95 2.77 -47.29 4.34
C VAL A 95 2.74 -45.92 3.70
N LEU A 96 1.93 -45.71 2.65
CA LEU A 96 1.76 -44.40 2.04
C LEU A 96 1.17 -43.40 3.03
N GLY A 97 0.19 -43.82 3.83
CA GLY A 97 -0.40 -43.00 4.90
C GLY A 97 0.60 -42.60 6.01
N GLN A 98 1.53 -43.54 6.34
CA GLN A 98 2.59 -43.28 7.31
C GLN A 98 3.60 -42.29 6.75
N LEU A 99 4.10 -42.47 5.53
CA LEU A 99 5.01 -41.56 4.87
C LEU A 99 4.43 -40.14 4.71
N ARG A 100 3.14 -40.04 4.39
CA ARG A 100 2.43 -38.78 4.35
C ARG A 100 2.42 -38.05 5.72
N ARG A 101 2.11 -38.78 6.81
CA ARG A 101 2.13 -38.21 8.17
C ARG A 101 3.55 -37.71 8.53
N GLU A 102 4.57 -38.55 8.32
CA GLU A 102 5.97 -38.18 8.56
C GLU A 102 6.38 -36.98 7.71
N MET A 103 5.90 -36.88 6.47
CA MET A 103 6.11 -35.72 5.61
C MET A 103 5.56 -34.44 6.26
N ILE A 104 4.32 -34.46 6.71
CA ILE A 104 3.66 -33.31 7.35
C ILE A 104 4.38 -32.94 8.65
N GLU A 105 4.76 -33.90 9.47
CA GLU A 105 5.51 -33.68 10.72
C GLU A 105 6.87 -33.00 10.43
N LYS A 106 7.63 -33.48 9.46
CA LYS A 106 8.92 -32.86 9.07
C LYS A 106 8.75 -31.46 8.47
N LEU A 107 7.71 -31.24 7.69
CA LEU A 107 7.39 -29.91 7.14
C LEU A 107 7.03 -28.93 8.28
N ASN A 108 6.26 -29.36 9.25
CA ASN A 108 5.85 -28.52 10.39
C ASN A 108 6.99 -28.29 11.39
N ALA A 109 7.83 -29.31 11.65
CA ALA A 109 8.97 -29.19 12.56
C ALA A 109 10.07 -28.22 12.07
N ARG A 110 10.12 -27.96 10.76
CA ARG A 110 11.07 -27.04 10.12
C ARG A 110 10.49 -25.68 9.84
N GLN A 111 9.31 -25.33 10.34
CA GLN A 111 8.89 -23.94 10.35
C GLN A 111 9.93 -23.14 11.14
N PRO A 112 10.38 -21.97 10.64
CA PRO A 112 11.29 -21.16 11.42
C PRO A 112 10.65 -20.92 12.79
N ASP A 113 11.39 -21.20 13.84
CA ASP A 113 11.02 -20.73 15.18
C ASP A 113 10.90 -19.21 15.04
N PHE A 114 9.68 -18.72 14.98
CA PHE A 114 9.47 -17.29 15.16
C PHE A 114 10.12 -16.93 16.49
N PRO A 115 11.05 -15.99 16.53
CA PRO A 115 11.68 -15.61 17.78
C PRO A 115 10.55 -15.35 18.76
N LYS A 116 10.52 -16.10 19.87
CA LYS A 116 9.54 -15.89 20.94
C LYS A 116 9.62 -14.40 21.28
N LEU A 117 8.56 -13.67 20.99
CA LEU A 117 8.46 -12.25 21.32
C LEU A 117 8.80 -12.13 22.81
N LYS A 118 9.95 -11.57 23.11
CA LYS A 118 10.30 -11.21 24.49
C LYS A 118 9.43 -9.99 24.81
N LEU A 119 8.45 -10.18 25.68
CA LEU A 119 7.72 -9.06 26.27
C LEU A 119 8.71 -8.26 27.11
N PHE A 120 9.11 -7.11 26.62
CA PHE A 120 9.87 -6.16 27.40
C PHE A 120 8.86 -5.36 28.26
N ASN A 121 8.91 -5.57 29.57
CA ASN A 121 8.18 -4.71 30.50
C ASN A 121 8.64 -3.26 30.26
N ARG A 122 7.67 -2.34 30.12
CA ARG A 122 7.90 -0.91 29.83
C ARG A 122 8.45 -0.58 28.43
N ALA A 123 8.37 -1.49 27.44
CA ALA A 123 8.83 -1.19 26.09
C ALA A 123 8.17 0.06 25.49
N LEU A 124 6.88 0.25 25.75
CA LEU A 124 6.14 1.42 25.28
C LEU A 124 6.62 2.72 25.98
N GLU A 125 6.86 2.66 27.29
CA GLU A 125 7.37 3.81 28.05
C GLU A 125 8.76 4.22 27.54
N SER A 126 9.68 3.24 27.35
CA SER A 126 11.01 3.50 26.82
C SER A 126 10.97 4.12 25.41
N LEU A 127 10.11 3.60 24.53
CA LEU A 127 9.94 4.15 23.18
C LEU A 127 9.42 5.59 23.23
N ARG A 128 8.47 5.90 24.11
CA ARG A 128 7.96 7.26 24.28
C ARG A 128 9.00 8.23 24.85
N GLU A 129 9.83 7.79 25.78
CA GLU A 129 10.95 8.58 26.28
C GLU A 129 11.99 8.89 25.18
N GLU A 130 12.29 7.92 24.32
CA GLU A 130 13.17 8.13 23.16
C GLU A 130 12.56 9.11 22.16
N ASN A 131 11.27 8.96 21.85
CA ASN A 131 10.54 9.84 20.97
C ASN A 131 10.43 11.27 21.50
N GLN A 132 10.26 11.44 22.81
CA GLN A 132 10.25 12.77 23.41
C GLN A 132 11.60 13.47 23.21
N LYS A 133 12.72 12.78 23.44
CA LYS A 133 14.06 13.31 23.20
C LYS A 133 14.27 13.65 21.70
N PHE A 134 13.69 12.84 20.81
CA PHE A 134 13.74 13.12 19.37
C PHE A 134 12.92 14.38 19.02
N SER A 135 11.70 14.51 19.56
CA SER A 135 10.86 15.71 19.38
C SER A 135 11.55 16.97 19.88
N GLU A 136 12.17 16.93 21.06
CA GLU A 136 12.93 18.06 21.62
C GLU A 136 14.07 18.51 20.69
N ARG A 137 14.72 17.58 19.98
CA ARG A 137 15.76 17.90 18.98
C ARG A 137 15.19 18.51 17.71
N LEU A 138 13.97 18.11 17.31
CA LEU A 138 13.29 18.63 16.12
C LEU A 138 12.64 19.98 16.39
N SER A 139 12.22 20.25 17.61
CA SER A 139 11.57 21.50 18.02
C SER A 139 12.59 22.64 17.98
N SER A 140 12.91 23.12 16.80
CA SER A 140 13.62 24.38 16.66
C SER A 140 12.64 25.52 16.91
N VAL A 141 12.63 26.01 18.14
CA VAL A 141 12.17 27.33 18.58
C VAL A 141 11.47 28.16 17.49
N SER A 142 10.16 28.08 17.41
CA SER A 142 9.37 29.15 16.82
C SER A 142 7.91 29.09 17.29
N GLN A 143 7.67 29.64 18.44
CA GLN A 143 6.37 30.09 18.89
C GLN A 143 5.98 31.33 18.07
N ASN A 144 4.95 31.28 17.25
CA ASN A 144 4.38 32.35 16.41
C ASN A 144 4.81 32.35 14.93
N ARG A 145 4.54 31.28 14.21
CA ARG A 145 4.52 31.35 12.74
C ARG A 145 3.06 31.36 12.26
N GLN A 146 2.78 32.24 11.30
CA GLN A 146 1.51 32.23 10.57
C GLN A 146 1.30 30.85 9.93
N PRO A 147 0.06 30.32 9.87
CA PRO A 147 -0.22 29.08 9.20
C PRO A 147 0.16 29.16 7.71
N VAL A 148 0.81 28.11 7.23
CA VAL A 148 1.18 27.94 5.82
C VAL A 148 0.13 27.11 5.14
N ILE A 149 -0.54 27.69 4.13
CA ILE A 149 -1.53 26.98 3.34
C ILE A 149 -0.86 26.25 2.17
N HIS A 150 -1.16 24.97 2.01
CA HIS A 150 -0.78 24.11 0.89
C HIS A 150 -2.02 23.83 0.06
N LEU A 151 -1.95 24.02 -1.27
CA LEU A 151 -3.09 23.83 -2.15
C LEU A 151 -2.87 22.62 -3.07
N LEU A 152 -3.63 21.55 -2.86
CA LEU A 152 -3.62 20.37 -3.73
C LEU A 152 -4.64 20.56 -4.85
N LEU A 153 -4.16 20.51 -6.08
CA LEU A 153 -4.91 20.76 -7.30
C LEU A 153 -4.91 19.52 -8.21
N ARG A 154 -6.08 19.19 -8.75
CA ARG A 154 -6.30 17.97 -9.57
C ARG A 154 -6.56 18.26 -11.05
N HIS A 155 -6.64 19.52 -11.45
CA HIS A 155 -6.96 19.94 -12.80
C HIS A 155 -5.85 20.76 -13.43
N ILE A 156 -5.34 20.27 -14.57
CA ILE A 156 -4.22 20.93 -15.28
C ILE A 156 -4.59 22.35 -15.75
N GLN A 157 -5.85 22.63 -16.03
CA GLN A 157 -6.34 23.93 -16.46
C GLN A 157 -6.02 25.06 -15.46
N ILE A 158 -5.98 24.73 -14.16
CA ILE A 158 -5.59 25.70 -13.12
C ILE A 158 -4.11 26.06 -13.28
N PHE A 159 -3.24 25.07 -13.50
CA PHE A 159 -1.82 25.27 -13.70
C PHE A 159 -1.49 25.98 -15.03
N GLU A 160 -2.30 25.82 -16.06
CA GLU A 160 -2.13 26.47 -17.35
C GLU A 160 -2.60 27.93 -17.35
N ASN A 161 -3.29 28.37 -16.31
CA ASN A 161 -3.80 29.72 -16.17
C ASN A 161 -2.90 30.57 -15.28
N ASP A 162 -1.98 31.32 -15.88
CA ASP A 162 -1.05 32.20 -15.17
C ASP A 162 -1.72 33.22 -14.24
N PHE A 163 -2.84 33.77 -14.70
CA PHE A 163 -3.56 34.76 -13.91
C PHE A 163 -4.10 34.13 -12.62
N VAL A 164 -4.66 32.93 -12.70
CA VAL A 164 -5.16 32.20 -11.54
C VAL A 164 -4.01 31.83 -10.60
N LEU A 165 -2.91 31.29 -11.14
CA LEU A 165 -1.74 30.96 -10.32
C LEU A 165 -1.17 32.19 -9.60
N GLN A 166 -1.11 33.31 -10.29
CA GLN A 166 -0.63 34.57 -9.72
C GLN A 166 -1.58 35.05 -8.60
N GLN A 167 -2.89 34.97 -8.79
CA GLN A 167 -3.87 35.33 -7.75
C GLN A 167 -3.73 34.45 -6.51
N ILE A 168 -3.50 33.14 -6.68
CA ILE A 168 -3.27 32.20 -5.58
C ILE A 168 -1.98 32.59 -4.82
N LEU A 169 -0.90 32.89 -5.55
CA LEU A 169 0.36 33.30 -4.97
C LEU A 169 0.24 34.63 -4.18
N GLU A 170 -0.47 35.60 -4.74
CA GLU A 170 -0.76 36.89 -4.10
C GLU A 170 -1.66 36.76 -2.87
N SER A 171 -2.45 35.68 -2.83
CA SER A 171 -3.25 35.32 -1.66
C SER A 171 -2.44 34.55 -0.58
N GLY A 172 -1.10 34.50 -0.69
CA GLY A 172 -0.19 33.95 0.30
C GLY A 172 0.10 32.45 0.17
N CYS A 173 -0.61 31.73 -0.68
CA CYS A 173 -0.33 30.32 -0.92
C CYS A 173 0.82 30.17 -1.92
N ARG A 174 1.94 29.61 -1.48
CA ARG A 174 3.15 29.41 -2.31
C ARG A 174 3.37 27.94 -2.69
N SER A 175 2.72 27.00 -2.04
CA SER A 175 2.96 25.57 -2.18
C SER A 175 1.82 24.91 -2.96
N PHE A 176 2.13 24.41 -4.16
CA PHE A 176 1.19 23.86 -5.12
C PHE A 176 1.41 22.35 -5.26
N TYR A 177 0.51 21.58 -4.72
CA TYR A 177 0.52 20.12 -4.81
C TYR A 177 -0.23 19.71 -6.07
N ALA A 178 0.42 18.99 -6.98
CA ALA A 178 -0.18 18.52 -8.22
C ALA A 178 -0.53 17.03 -8.14
N GLU A 179 -1.82 16.68 -8.21
CA GLU A 179 -2.32 15.33 -8.38
C GLU A 179 -2.99 15.21 -9.76
N LEU A 180 -2.22 14.88 -10.79
CA LEU A 180 -2.63 14.93 -12.19
C LEU A 180 -2.71 13.54 -12.81
N ARG A 181 -3.29 13.45 -14.01
CA ARG A 181 -3.58 12.15 -14.67
C ARG A 181 -2.52 11.70 -15.67
N LYS A 182 -1.62 12.61 -16.10
CA LYS A 182 -0.58 12.34 -17.10
C LYS A 182 0.74 12.95 -16.68
N MET A 183 1.84 12.27 -16.98
CA MET A 183 3.18 12.79 -16.69
C MET A 183 3.49 14.11 -17.41
N ASP A 184 2.95 14.33 -18.60
CA ASP A 184 3.15 15.59 -19.32
C ASP A 184 2.40 16.74 -18.65
N GLU A 185 1.25 16.48 -18.01
CA GLU A 185 0.55 17.46 -17.18
C GLU A 185 1.42 17.88 -15.96
N TYR A 186 2.07 16.90 -15.30
CA TYR A 186 3.01 17.21 -14.21
C TYR A 186 4.19 18.06 -14.67
N LYS A 187 4.75 17.80 -15.86
CA LYS A 187 5.83 18.63 -16.44
C LYS A 187 5.34 20.06 -16.68
N THR A 188 4.15 20.20 -17.23
CA THR A 188 3.53 21.52 -17.46
C THR A 188 3.32 22.25 -16.13
N ALA A 189 2.70 21.61 -15.14
CA ALA A 189 2.46 22.17 -13.82
C ALA A 189 3.77 22.61 -13.15
N ALA A 190 4.81 21.76 -13.14
CA ALA A 190 6.11 22.09 -12.59
C ALA A 190 6.72 23.34 -13.24
N LYS A 191 6.67 23.43 -14.59
CA LYS A 191 7.15 24.60 -15.33
C LYS A 191 6.40 25.88 -14.95
N MET A 192 5.07 25.79 -14.85
CA MET A 192 4.22 26.95 -14.57
C MET A 192 4.39 27.45 -13.14
N VAL A 193 4.44 26.54 -12.16
CA VAL A 193 4.66 26.89 -10.75
C VAL A 193 6.04 27.54 -10.56
N ARG A 194 7.10 27.00 -11.18
CA ARG A 194 8.44 27.62 -11.15
C ARG A 194 8.46 29.01 -11.75
N ARG A 195 7.71 29.23 -12.84
CA ARG A 195 7.63 30.55 -13.50
C ARG A 195 7.13 31.65 -12.57
N ILE A 196 6.17 31.33 -11.70
CA ILE A 196 5.63 32.22 -10.69
C ILE A 196 6.44 32.23 -9.39
N LYS A 197 7.56 31.48 -9.30
CA LYS A 197 8.38 31.28 -8.10
C LYS A 197 7.58 30.64 -6.93
N GLY A 198 6.62 29.78 -7.26
CA GLY A 198 5.92 28.90 -6.31
C GLY A 198 6.73 27.65 -6.01
N GLU A 199 6.34 26.90 -4.99
CA GLU A 199 6.87 25.60 -4.61
C GLU A 199 6.03 24.50 -5.28
N PHE A 200 6.67 23.66 -6.07
CA PHE A 200 6.01 22.55 -6.77
C PHE A 200 6.16 21.26 -5.99
N VAL A 201 5.05 20.70 -5.52
CA VAL A 201 5.00 19.42 -4.82
C VAL A 201 4.30 18.38 -5.71
N ALA A 202 5.02 17.32 -6.05
CA ALA A 202 4.45 16.23 -6.85
C ALA A 202 3.71 15.23 -5.96
N VAL A 203 2.42 15.02 -6.19
CA VAL A 203 1.61 14.02 -5.49
C VAL A 203 1.79 12.67 -6.16
N LEU A 204 2.23 11.67 -5.40
CA LEU A 204 2.56 10.35 -5.90
C LEU A 204 1.36 9.40 -5.86
N PRO A 205 1.36 8.31 -6.67
CA PRO A 205 0.28 7.32 -6.68
C PRO A 205 0.21 6.55 -5.35
N ARG A 206 -0.98 6.40 -4.76
CA ARG A 206 -1.16 5.69 -3.49
C ARG A 206 -0.70 4.22 -3.54
N ILE A 207 -0.93 3.55 -4.67
CA ILE A 207 -0.61 2.13 -4.85
C ILE A 207 0.39 2.00 -5.99
N LEU A 208 1.51 1.34 -5.72
CA LEU A 208 2.50 0.95 -6.71
C LEU A 208 2.67 -0.57 -6.72
N LYS A 209 2.55 -1.17 -7.89
CA LYS A 209 2.93 -2.57 -8.11
C LYS A 209 4.40 -2.66 -8.50
N PRO A 210 5.08 -3.81 -8.31
CA PRO A 210 6.51 -3.94 -8.58
C PRO A 210 6.96 -3.49 -9.98
N ARG A 211 6.08 -3.63 -11.00
CA ARG A 211 6.37 -3.20 -12.38
C ARG A 211 6.14 -1.71 -12.62
N GLU A 212 5.45 -1.04 -11.71
CA GLU A 212 5.07 0.38 -11.80
C GLU A 212 6.07 1.30 -11.10
N SER A 213 6.92 0.78 -10.21
CA SER A 213 7.93 1.56 -9.45
C SER A 213 8.86 2.40 -10.34
N LYS A 214 9.00 2.04 -11.62
CA LYS A 214 9.75 2.84 -12.62
C LYS A 214 9.21 4.26 -12.79
N ILE A 215 7.95 4.51 -12.41
CA ILE A 215 7.36 5.86 -12.48
C ILE A 215 8.01 6.83 -11.49
N LEU A 216 8.53 6.33 -10.36
CA LEU A 216 9.19 7.17 -9.35
C LEU A 216 10.37 7.94 -9.93
N LYS A 217 11.13 7.31 -10.85
CA LYS A 217 12.21 8.00 -11.55
C LYS A 217 11.68 9.18 -12.38
N LYS A 218 10.54 9.01 -13.07
CA LYS A 218 9.93 10.09 -13.86
C LYS A 218 9.50 11.27 -12.97
N PHE A 219 9.04 10.99 -11.75
CA PHE A 219 8.74 12.04 -10.78
C PHE A 219 10.00 12.73 -10.27
N ALA A 220 11.08 11.99 -10.01
CA ALA A 220 12.36 12.58 -9.62
C ALA A 220 12.96 13.46 -10.74
N ASP A 221 12.82 13.05 -12.01
CA ASP A 221 13.26 13.81 -13.18
C ASP A 221 12.50 15.15 -13.37
N LEU A 222 11.38 15.35 -12.66
CA LEU A 222 10.68 16.65 -12.60
C LEU A 222 11.40 17.65 -11.69
N GLU A 223 12.35 17.19 -10.87
CA GLU A 223 13.04 18.00 -9.85
C GLU A 223 12.03 18.76 -8.94
N PRO A 224 11.06 18.09 -8.31
CA PRO A 224 10.09 18.75 -7.46
C PRO A 224 10.76 19.32 -6.20
N ASP A 225 10.20 20.42 -5.67
CA ASP A 225 10.66 20.99 -4.41
C ASP A 225 10.37 20.07 -3.22
N ALA A 226 9.29 19.26 -3.32
CA ALA A 226 8.96 18.16 -2.43
C ALA A 226 8.05 17.13 -3.14
N VAL A 227 7.88 15.97 -2.53
CA VAL A 227 6.90 14.97 -2.96
C VAL A 227 5.92 14.65 -1.82
N LEU A 228 4.65 14.44 -2.17
CA LEU A 228 3.65 13.87 -1.26
C LEU A 228 3.64 12.35 -1.43
N ALA A 229 4.33 11.65 -0.53
CA ALA A 229 4.51 10.20 -0.55
C ALA A 229 3.31 9.49 0.09
N ARG A 230 2.78 8.48 -0.58
CA ARG A 230 1.57 7.74 -0.20
C ARG A 230 1.81 6.28 0.16
N ASN A 231 3.06 5.82 0.06
CA ASN A 231 3.50 4.49 0.50
C ASN A 231 4.97 4.53 0.95
N LEU A 232 5.43 3.46 1.61
CA LEU A 232 6.76 3.42 2.22
C LEU A 232 7.89 3.37 1.18
N GLU A 233 7.69 2.76 0.02
CA GLU A 233 8.70 2.71 -1.05
C GLU A 233 9.06 4.12 -1.52
N GLU A 234 8.07 4.98 -1.63
CA GLU A 234 8.25 6.38 -2.05
C GLU A 234 9.10 7.17 -1.05
N ILE A 235 8.87 7.00 0.25
CA ILE A 235 9.68 7.68 1.29
C ILE A 235 11.16 7.33 1.12
N VAL A 236 11.46 6.03 1.02
CA VAL A 236 12.84 5.55 0.88
C VAL A 236 13.46 6.06 -0.43
N PHE A 237 12.73 5.93 -1.56
CA PHE A 237 13.21 6.30 -2.88
C PHE A 237 13.59 7.78 -2.99
N PHE A 238 12.75 8.69 -2.48
CA PHE A 238 12.98 10.13 -2.60
C PHE A 238 13.97 10.67 -1.55
N ARG A 239 13.96 10.12 -0.33
CA ARG A 239 14.98 10.43 0.68
C ARG A 239 16.40 10.14 0.17
N GLU A 240 16.62 8.98 -0.47
CA GLU A 240 17.94 8.62 -1.03
C GLU A 240 18.40 9.63 -2.11
N ARG A 241 17.47 10.33 -2.75
CA ARG A 241 17.74 11.37 -3.75
C ARG A 241 17.79 12.77 -3.17
N LYS A 242 17.66 12.91 -1.85
CA LYS A 242 17.62 14.18 -1.14
C LYS A 242 16.50 15.11 -1.62
N ILE A 243 15.40 14.55 -2.09
CA ILE A 243 14.18 15.27 -2.41
C ILE A 243 13.30 15.24 -1.15
N PRO A 244 12.84 16.39 -0.66
CA PRO A 244 11.98 16.51 0.52
C PRO A 244 10.72 15.65 0.40
N VAL A 245 10.34 14.96 1.49
CA VAL A 245 9.21 14.02 1.51
C VAL A 245 8.18 14.49 2.53
N ILE A 246 6.94 14.61 2.09
CA ILE A 246 5.76 14.80 2.93
C ILE A 246 5.01 13.46 2.94
N ALA A 247 4.78 12.90 4.11
CA ALA A 247 4.07 11.61 4.26
C ALA A 247 2.57 11.85 4.31
N ASP A 248 1.80 11.23 3.39
CA ASP A 248 0.36 11.47 3.27
C ASP A 248 -0.47 10.57 4.21
N PHE A 249 -1.71 10.96 4.45
CA PHE A 249 -2.70 10.23 5.29
C PHE A 249 -2.84 8.75 4.94
N SER A 250 -2.57 8.37 3.70
CA SER A 250 -2.67 6.99 3.22
C SER A 250 -1.68 6.01 3.87
N LEU A 251 -0.73 6.51 4.63
CA LEU A 251 0.16 5.71 5.46
C LEU A 251 -0.47 5.30 6.79
N ASN A 252 -1.72 5.72 7.06
CA ASN A 252 -2.52 5.40 8.25
C ASN A 252 -1.79 5.74 9.56
N LEU A 253 -1.15 6.89 9.60
CA LEU A 253 -0.43 7.38 10.77
C LEU A 253 -1.42 8.04 11.73
N ILE A 254 -1.62 7.43 12.90
CA ILE A 254 -2.65 7.83 13.87
C ILE A 254 -2.15 7.96 15.31
N ASN A 255 -0.85 7.76 15.56
CA ASN A 255 -0.26 7.87 16.88
C ASN A 255 1.19 8.38 16.85
N ASP A 256 1.66 8.84 17.99
CA ASP A 256 3.00 9.39 18.19
C ASP A 256 4.12 8.46 17.70
N LEU A 257 4.06 7.16 18.01
CA LEU A 257 5.10 6.21 17.65
C LEU A 257 5.25 6.06 16.13
N SER A 258 4.13 5.95 15.42
CA SER A 258 4.14 5.84 13.96
C SER A 258 4.62 7.14 13.29
N PHE A 259 4.28 8.30 13.85
CA PHE A 259 4.76 9.59 13.38
C PHE A 259 6.27 9.71 13.54
N HIS A 260 6.80 9.39 14.73
CA HIS A 260 8.25 9.44 14.97
C HIS A 260 9.01 8.52 14.04
N GLN A 261 8.52 7.31 13.83
CA GLN A 261 9.15 6.36 12.94
C GLN A 261 9.27 6.90 11.50
N ILE A 262 8.23 7.55 11.00
CA ILE A 262 8.24 8.12 9.64
C ILE A 262 9.13 9.37 9.55
N LEU A 263 9.18 10.20 10.59
CA LEU A 263 10.12 11.31 10.68
C LEU A 263 11.59 10.83 10.71
N GLU A 264 11.90 9.78 11.46
CA GLU A 264 13.21 9.14 11.46
C GLU A 264 13.59 8.58 10.08
N TRP A 265 12.61 8.08 9.34
CA TRP A 265 12.82 7.63 7.97
C TRP A 265 13.01 8.78 6.97
N GLY A 266 12.92 10.02 7.43
CA GLY A 266 13.28 11.21 6.68
C GLY A 266 12.12 11.96 6.05
N ALA A 267 10.89 11.75 6.50
CA ALA A 267 9.80 12.66 6.14
C ALA A 267 9.99 14.00 6.86
N GLU A 268 9.70 15.08 6.16
CA GLU A 268 9.77 16.45 6.74
C GLU A 268 8.49 16.81 7.47
N ARG A 269 7.35 16.40 6.93
CA ARG A 269 6.01 16.60 7.48
C ARG A 269 5.17 15.34 7.28
N ILE A 270 4.11 15.22 8.06
CA ILE A 270 3.21 14.08 8.06
C ILE A 270 1.76 14.56 8.11
N THR A 271 0.92 13.99 7.26
CA THR A 271 -0.53 14.20 7.29
C THR A 271 -1.17 13.08 8.11
N PRO A 272 -1.89 13.41 9.19
CA PRO A 272 -2.65 12.43 9.99
C PRO A 272 -3.69 11.69 9.16
N GLY A 273 -4.04 10.47 9.58
CA GLY A 273 -5.15 9.72 9.01
C GLY A 273 -6.49 10.45 9.19
N TRP A 274 -7.39 10.27 8.23
CA TRP A 274 -8.74 10.83 8.26
C TRP A 274 -9.60 10.33 9.43
N GLU A 275 -9.18 9.25 10.07
CA GLU A 275 -9.87 8.63 11.20
C GLU A 275 -9.72 9.42 12.51
N LEU A 276 -8.72 10.32 12.58
CA LEU A 276 -8.52 11.14 13.78
C LEU A 276 -9.51 12.30 13.80
N ASP A 277 -10.19 12.44 14.94
CA ASP A 277 -10.99 13.62 15.21
C ASP A 277 -10.11 14.83 15.64
N PRO A 278 -10.66 16.05 15.69
CA PRO A 278 -9.88 17.24 16.06
C PRO A 278 -9.21 17.16 17.43
N ILE A 279 -9.83 16.50 18.42
CA ILE A 279 -9.28 16.34 19.77
C ILE A 279 -8.06 15.42 19.74
N GLN A 280 -8.14 14.32 18.98
CA GLN A 280 -7.03 13.38 18.82
C GLN A 280 -5.86 14.03 18.07
N VAL A 281 -6.12 14.89 17.09
CA VAL A 281 -5.06 15.66 16.40
C VAL A 281 -4.40 16.66 17.36
N GLU A 282 -5.16 17.33 18.22
CA GLU A 282 -4.62 18.22 19.26
C GLU A 282 -3.76 17.46 20.26
N GLU A 283 -4.21 16.28 20.72
CA GLU A 283 -3.39 15.40 21.58
C GLU A 283 -2.09 14.97 20.89
N LEU A 284 -2.14 14.65 19.58
CA LEU A 284 -0.96 14.30 18.81
C LEU A 284 0.03 15.48 18.74
N CYS A 285 -0.44 16.73 18.61
CA CYS A 285 0.39 17.94 18.60
C CYS A 285 1.12 18.19 19.94
N ARG A 286 0.69 17.58 21.02
CA ARG A 286 1.41 17.62 22.31
C ARG A 286 2.58 16.63 22.36
N LEU A 287 2.56 15.60 21.52
CA LEU A 287 3.54 14.50 21.50
C LEU A 287 4.52 14.60 20.33
N VAL A 288 4.14 15.28 19.26
CA VAL A 288 4.92 15.48 18.04
C VAL A 288 4.99 16.99 17.75
N PRO A 289 6.14 17.54 17.31
CA PRO A 289 6.24 18.97 16.96
C PRO A 289 5.18 19.39 15.94
N ALA A 290 4.40 20.43 16.26
CA ALA A 290 3.27 20.88 15.44
C ALA A 290 3.69 21.30 14.01
N GLU A 291 4.92 21.79 13.84
CA GLU A 291 5.51 22.11 12.53
C GLU A 291 5.80 20.86 11.66
N LYS A 292 5.69 19.67 12.23
CA LYS A 292 5.81 18.40 11.51
C LYS A 292 4.47 17.80 11.09
N ILE A 293 3.37 18.45 11.47
CA ILE A 293 2.02 17.99 11.17
C ILE A 293 1.42 18.89 10.09
N GLU A 294 0.92 18.26 9.01
CA GLU A 294 0.17 18.92 7.94
C GLU A 294 -1.26 18.38 7.94
N GLN A 295 -2.24 19.19 8.33
CA GLN A 295 -3.64 18.77 8.40
C GLN A 295 -4.40 19.12 7.13
N ILE A 296 -5.18 18.16 6.61
CA ILE A 296 -6.18 18.44 5.57
C ILE A 296 -7.37 19.11 6.25
N ILE A 297 -7.68 20.34 5.82
CA ILE A 297 -8.77 21.15 6.38
C ILE A 297 -9.96 21.30 5.45
N PHE A 298 -9.79 20.93 4.18
CA PHE A 298 -10.84 21.02 3.18
C PHE A 298 -10.62 19.95 2.09
N GLY A 299 -11.69 19.22 1.74
CA GLY A 299 -11.65 18.21 0.69
C GLY A 299 -12.67 17.11 0.87
N ARG A 300 -12.59 16.09 0.02
CA ARG A 300 -13.41 14.88 0.10
C ARG A 300 -12.57 13.69 0.53
N ILE A 301 -13.10 12.86 1.40
CA ILE A 301 -12.41 11.66 1.87
C ILE A 301 -12.43 10.60 0.75
N PRO A 302 -11.27 10.05 0.34
CA PRO A 302 -11.24 8.90 -0.55
C PRO A 302 -11.64 7.62 0.20
N LEU A 303 -12.84 7.13 -0.10
CA LEU A 303 -13.44 5.96 0.56
C LEU A 303 -12.89 4.64 0.00
N PHE A 304 -12.72 4.56 -1.33
CA PHE A 304 -12.25 3.36 -2.02
C PHE A 304 -11.21 3.71 -3.06
N THR A 305 -10.19 2.86 -3.17
CA THR A 305 -9.26 2.84 -4.30
C THR A 305 -9.32 1.46 -4.92
N MET A 306 -9.66 1.35 -6.21
CA MET A 306 -9.83 0.08 -6.90
C MET A 306 -9.16 0.08 -8.28
N GLU A 307 -8.70 -1.08 -8.69
CA GLU A 307 -8.10 -1.31 -10.01
C GLU A 307 -9.13 -1.55 -11.09
N HIS A 308 -10.36 -1.90 -10.70
CA HIS A 308 -11.47 -2.05 -11.62
C HIS A 308 -11.86 -0.70 -12.21
N CYS A 309 -11.78 -0.57 -13.55
CA CYS A 309 -12.12 0.67 -14.20
C CYS A 309 -13.63 0.75 -14.48
N LEU A 310 -14.33 1.59 -13.72
CA LEU A 310 -15.78 1.78 -13.84
C LEU A 310 -16.18 2.38 -15.20
N TRP A 311 -15.38 3.28 -15.79
CA TRP A 311 -15.63 3.81 -17.14
C TRP A 311 -15.55 2.73 -18.19
N ARG A 312 -14.50 1.91 -18.15
CA ARG A 312 -14.33 0.81 -19.11
C ARG A 312 -15.48 -0.19 -19.05
N THR A 313 -15.89 -0.57 -17.85
CA THR A 313 -16.91 -1.59 -17.65
C THR A 313 -18.30 -1.11 -18.07
N ASN A 314 -18.62 0.16 -17.83
CA ASN A 314 -19.99 0.67 -18.06
C ASN A 314 -20.15 1.42 -19.38
N LEU A 315 -19.09 1.98 -19.96
CA LEU A 315 -19.18 2.92 -21.09
C LEU A 315 -18.41 2.47 -22.33
N VAL A 316 -17.59 1.41 -22.26
CA VAL A 316 -16.79 0.92 -23.39
C VAL A 316 -17.20 -0.52 -23.71
N LYS A 317 -17.40 -0.84 -24.98
CA LYS A 317 -17.72 -2.21 -25.40
C LYS A 317 -16.54 -3.16 -25.13
N PRO A 318 -16.78 -4.46 -24.87
CA PRO A 318 -15.73 -5.40 -24.43
C PRO A 318 -14.48 -5.45 -25.32
N ASN A 319 -14.62 -5.29 -26.61
CA ASN A 319 -13.55 -5.41 -27.60
C ASN A 319 -12.97 -4.06 -28.07
N GLU A 320 -13.45 -2.95 -27.52
CA GLU A 320 -12.94 -1.62 -27.86
C GLU A 320 -11.77 -1.23 -26.95
N PRO A 321 -10.77 -0.48 -27.47
CA PRO A 321 -9.69 0.05 -26.65
C PRO A 321 -10.22 1.10 -25.65
N CYS A 322 -9.50 1.31 -24.56
CA CYS A 322 -9.80 2.38 -23.62
C CYS A 322 -9.65 3.75 -24.32
N GLN A 323 -10.73 4.53 -24.31
CA GLN A 323 -10.78 5.87 -24.90
C GLN A 323 -10.47 6.98 -23.90
N HIS A 324 -9.96 6.63 -22.71
CA HIS A 324 -9.68 7.55 -21.60
C HIS A 324 -10.89 8.43 -21.20
N LEU A 325 -12.09 7.87 -21.25
CA LEU A 325 -13.34 8.56 -20.92
C LEU A 325 -13.33 9.17 -19.50
N CYS A 326 -12.54 8.60 -18.59
CA CYS A 326 -12.33 9.15 -17.25
C CYS A 326 -11.77 10.58 -17.24
N GLN A 327 -11.25 11.07 -18.35
CA GLN A 327 -10.71 12.43 -18.47
C GLN A 327 -11.77 13.46 -18.92
N THR A 328 -12.83 13.00 -19.60
CA THR A 328 -13.82 13.87 -20.23
C THR A 328 -15.23 13.67 -19.70
N GLN A 329 -15.53 12.49 -19.15
CA GLN A 329 -16.86 12.15 -18.65
C GLN A 329 -16.84 11.98 -17.13
N PRO A 330 -17.53 12.83 -16.37
CA PRO A 330 -17.70 12.64 -14.94
C PRO A 330 -18.48 11.35 -14.67
N LEU A 331 -18.08 10.64 -13.62
CA LEU A 331 -18.78 9.45 -13.15
C LEU A 331 -19.12 9.62 -11.68
N GLN A 332 -20.32 9.22 -11.32
CA GLN A 332 -20.81 9.26 -9.95
C GLN A 332 -21.39 7.90 -9.57
N LEU A 333 -21.25 7.55 -8.32
CA LEU A 333 -21.84 6.37 -7.72
C LEU A 333 -22.90 6.82 -6.71
N ARG A 334 -24.13 6.31 -6.87
CA ARG A 334 -25.21 6.54 -5.90
C ARG A 334 -25.30 5.34 -4.95
N ASP A 335 -25.21 5.56 -3.68
CA ASP A 335 -25.36 4.51 -2.68
C ASP A 335 -26.81 4.15 -2.40
N ARG A 336 -27.06 3.17 -1.52
CA ARG A 336 -28.42 2.72 -1.15
C ARG A 336 -29.23 3.76 -0.40
N ARG A 337 -28.56 4.75 0.22
CA ARG A 337 -29.19 5.84 0.96
C ARG A 337 -29.46 7.07 0.08
N GLY A 338 -29.05 7.01 -1.18
CA GLY A 338 -29.20 8.08 -2.16
C GLY A 338 -28.05 9.09 -2.19
N ALA A 339 -27.03 8.93 -1.36
CA ALA A 339 -25.86 9.78 -1.39
C ALA A 339 -25.06 9.59 -2.71
N VAL A 340 -24.56 10.68 -3.25
CA VAL A 340 -23.86 10.70 -4.54
C VAL A 340 -22.37 10.93 -4.31
N HIS A 341 -21.58 9.93 -4.69
CA HIS A 341 -20.14 9.89 -4.55
C HIS A 341 -19.47 10.18 -5.89
N SER A 342 -18.52 11.10 -5.92
CA SER A 342 -17.71 11.34 -7.12
C SER A 342 -16.71 10.19 -7.32
N VAL A 343 -16.45 9.88 -8.60
CA VAL A 343 -15.42 8.91 -8.99
C VAL A 343 -14.38 9.63 -9.83
N ARG A 344 -13.11 9.50 -9.46
CA ARG A 344 -11.98 9.99 -10.25
C ARG A 344 -10.99 8.88 -10.55
N SER A 345 -10.13 9.08 -11.51
CA SER A 345 -9.01 8.18 -11.80
C SER A 345 -7.69 8.83 -11.42
N ASP A 346 -6.73 8.03 -10.97
CA ASP A 346 -5.34 8.45 -10.78
C ASP A 346 -4.51 8.28 -12.07
N LEU A 347 -3.24 8.63 -11.99
CA LEU A 347 -2.25 8.49 -13.08
C LEU A 347 -2.08 7.05 -13.56
N LEU A 348 -2.29 6.06 -12.70
CA LEU A 348 -2.15 4.63 -12.99
C LEU A 348 -3.49 3.94 -13.27
N CYS A 349 -4.52 4.71 -13.66
CA CYS A 349 -5.87 4.24 -14.00
C CYS A 349 -6.64 3.57 -12.86
N ARG A 350 -6.26 3.80 -11.60
CA ARG A 350 -7.05 3.35 -10.46
C ARG A 350 -8.22 4.29 -10.25
N ASN A 351 -9.37 3.71 -9.93
CA ASN A 351 -10.57 4.49 -9.64
C ASN A 351 -10.67 4.77 -8.14
N ILE A 352 -10.90 6.02 -7.81
CA ILE A 352 -11.04 6.51 -6.44
C ILE A 352 -12.45 7.03 -6.28
N VAL A 353 -13.20 6.44 -5.34
CA VAL A 353 -14.53 6.90 -4.94
C VAL A 353 -14.36 7.81 -3.72
N GLU A 354 -14.89 9.01 -3.80
CA GLU A 354 -14.79 10.03 -2.76
C GLU A 354 -16.09 10.14 -1.95
N SER A 355 -16.01 10.69 -0.74
CA SER A 355 -17.18 10.95 0.09
C SER A 355 -18.19 11.84 -0.63
N ALA A 356 -19.48 11.60 -0.38
CA ALA A 356 -20.55 12.48 -0.87
C ALA A 356 -20.47 13.87 -0.21
N GLU A 357 -20.08 13.88 1.07
CA GLU A 357 -19.92 15.10 1.84
C GLU A 357 -18.52 15.70 1.67
N LEU A 358 -18.49 17.02 1.63
CA LEU A 358 -17.26 17.80 1.66
C LEU A 358 -16.89 18.07 3.11
N ILE A 359 -15.67 17.77 3.49
CA ILE A 359 -15.12 18.14 4.79
C ILE A 359 -14.62 19.58 4.71
N ASP A 360 -15.08 20.40 5.65
CA ASP A 360 -14.66 21.79 5.79
C ASP A 360 -14.33 22.10 7.26
N LEU A 361 -13.04 22.01 7.60
CA LEU A 361 -12.50 22.30 8.93
C LEU A 361 -11.80 23.65 9.00
N ARG A 362 -11.95 24.51 7.98
CA ARG A 362 -11.25 25.79 7.89
C ARG A 362 -11.46 26.71 9.09
N LYS A 363 -12.63 26.60 9.75
CA LYS A 363 -12.95 27.40 10.96
C LYS A 363 -12.31 26.88 12.25
N ASN A 364 -11.81 25.64 12.25
CA ASN A 364 -11.35 24.93 13.46
C ASN A 364 -9.83 24.68 13.45
N ALA A 365 -9.11 25.14 12.44
CA ALA A 365 -7.72 24.75 12.18
C ALA A 365 -6.68 25.75 12.72
N THR A 366 -6.94 26.41 13.83
CA THR A 366 -6.19 27.59 14.29
C THR A 366 -4.85 27.31 14.97
N GLU A 367 -4.51 26.06 15.30
CA GLU A 367 -3.30 25.75 16.09
C GLU A 367 -2.15 25.10 15.31
N LEU A 368 -2.40 24.70 14.05
CA LEU A 368 -1.42 23.98 13.23
C LEU A 368 -0.70 24.91 12.26
N GLN A 369 0.60 24.66 12.06
CA GLN A 369 1.43 25.49 11.18
C GLN A 369 1.20 25.14 9.69
N HIS A 370 0.91 23.90 9.33
CA HIS A 370 0.73 23.47 7.96
C HIS A 370 -0.69 22.97 7.73
N LEU A 371 -1.42 23.64 6.83
CA LEU A 371 -2.81 23.37 6.51
C LEU A 371 -2.94 23.07 5.02
N ARG A 372 -3.57 21.94 4.66
CA ARG A 372 -3.78 21.55 3.26
C ARG A 372 -5.24 21.66 2.85
N ILE A 373 -5.48 22.31 1.72
CA ILE A 373 -6.75 22.36 1.01
C ILE A 373 -6.66 21.47 -0.23
N GLU A 374 -7.55 20.50 -0.35
CA GLU A 374 -7.66 19.64 -1.51
C GLU A 374 -8.79 20.13 -2.42
N TRP A 375 -8.43 20.81 -3.50
CA TRP A 375 -9.37 21.41 -4.43
C TRP A 375 -9.59 20.52 -5.65
N ASN A 376 -10.84 20.11 -5.86
CA ASN A 376 -11.19 19.14 -6.91
C ASN A 376 -12.02 19.75 -8.06
N GLU A 377 -12.19 21.07 -8.07
CA GLU A 377 -12.91 21.74 -9.15
C GLU A 377 -11.95 22.24 -10.24
N PRO A 378 -12.39 22.30 -11.51
CA PRO A 378 -11.54 22.71 -12.63
C PRO A 378 -11.21 24.21 -12.64
N ALA A 379 -11.90 25.00 -11.83
CA ALA A 379 -11.69 26.44 -11.67
C ALA A 379 -11.58 26.79 -10.20
N ILE A 380 -10.83 27.84 -9.89
CA ILE A 380 -10.74 28.42 -8.55
C ILE A 380 -11.86 29.43 -8.40
N ASP A 381 -12.64 29.31 -7.36
CA ASP A 381 -13.69 30.27 -7.05
C ASP A 381 -13.22 31.42 -6.13
N ASN A 382 -14.01 32.48 -6.10
CA ASN A 382 -13.69 33.65 -5.29
C ASN A 382 -13.71 33.34 -3.77
N SER A 383 -14.46 32.33 -3.33
CA SER A 383 -14.54 31.98 -1.92
C SER A 383 -13.23 31.37 -1.42
N LEU A 384 -12.57 30.56 -2.26
CA LEU A 384 -11.25 30.03 -1.94
C LEU A 384 -10.19 31.15 -1.91
N LEU A 385 -10.17 32.04 -2.91
CA LEU A 385 -9.23 33.16 -2.93
C LEU A 385 -9.42 34.11 -1.73
N LEU A 386 -10.67 34.36 -1.35
CA LEU A 386 -10.97 35.17 -0.16
C LEU A 386 -10.45 34.49 1.11
N TYR A 387 -10.74 33.19 1.28
CA TYR A 387 -10.22 32.42 2.41
C TYR A 387 -8.69 32.48 2.50
N LEU A 388 -8.00 32.25 1.38
CA LEU A 388 -6.52 32.30 1.33
C LEU A 388 -6.00 33.68 1.76
N ARG A 389 -6.66 34.77 1.35
CA ARG A 389 -6.30 36.16 1.72
C ARG A 389 -6.57 36.42 3.20
N GLU A 390 -7.69 35.97 3.73
CA GLU A 390 -8.03 36.14 5.16
C GLU A 390 -6.96 35.51 6.05
N GLN A 391 -6.39 34.37 5.68
CA GLN A 391 -5.32 33.73 6.46
C GLN A 391 -4.01 34.55 6.52
N LEU A 392 -3.82 35.52 5.60
CA LEU A 392 -2.69 36.47 5.65
C LEU A 392 -2.91 37.62 6.65
N PHE A 393 -4.16 37.90 7.00
CA PHE A 393 -4.52 39.09 7.80
C PHE A 393 -4.91 38.76 9.24
N PHE A 394 -5.01 37.51 9.64
CA PHE A 394 -5.12 37.13 11.05
C PHE A 394 -3.75 37.25 11.73
N VAL A 395 -3.35 38.49 11.97
CA VAL A 395 -2.21 38.91 12.80
C VAL A 395 -2.75 39.46 14.10
#